data_74bddf60400d5adcdcd9c77479b1c68c
#
_entry.id   74bddf60400d5adcdcd9c77479b1c68c
#
_cell.length_a   1.000
_cell.length_b   1.000
_cell.length_c   1.000
_cell.angle_alpha   90.00
_cell.angle_beta   90.00
_cell.angle_gamma   90.00
#
_symmetry.space_group_name_H-M   'P 1'
#
loop_
_entity.id
_entity.type
_entity.pdbx_description
1 polymer ?
#
loop_
_entity_poly.entity_id
_entity_poly.type
_entity_poly.pdbx_seq_one_letter_code
_entity_poly.pdbx_strand_id
1 'polypeptide(L)'
;MAKLFIDTSFIIPIFKRNDTNREIVQKNKNILLENECFISNGVLQEVITVIMKKTKNMELTKKAYYFLVDNFTILNEQDIEKYNDRVFSIFKKYNVNTYKASYIDCSSVVIVKQFNLDYVVSLDKFFEKFEEISLLELN
;
A
#
# COMPACT_ATOMS: atom_id res chain seq x y z
N MET A 1 2.82 1.10 19.82
CA MET A 1 3.24 1.09 18.41
C MET A 1 2.27 0.25 17.59
N ALA A 2 1.66 0.82 16.58
CA ALA A 2 0.72 0.11 15.72
C ALA A 2 1.46 -0.64 14.60
N LYS A 3 0.79 -1.64 14.04
CA LYS A 3 1.26 -2.35 12.84
C LYS A 3 0.47 -1.83 11.66
N LEU A 4 1.16 -1.20 10.72
CA LEU A 4 0.56 -0.50 9.59
C LEU A 4 0.90 -1.17 8.27
N PHE A 5 -0.10 -1.32 7.41
CA PHE A 5 0.12 -1.68 6.01
C PHE A 5 0.12 -0.40 5.18
N ILE A 6 1.18 -0.18 4.44
CA ILE A 6 1.35 1.07 3.69
C ILE A 6 1.04 0.83 2.22
N ASP A 7 0.03 1.53 1.73
CA ASP A 7 -0.39 1.45 0.33
C ASP A 7 0.53 2.28 -0.56
N THR A 8 0.63 1.89 -1.83
CA THR A 8 1.40 2.57 -2.86
C THR A 8 1.13 4.07 -2.90
N SER A 9 -0.15 4.47 -2.76
CA SER A 9 -0.56 5.87 -2.85
C SER A 9 0.09 6.77 -1.82
N PHE A 10 0.46 6.24 -0.66
CA PHE A 10 1.16 7.00 0.38
C PHE A 10 2.67 7.09 0.13
N ILE A 11 3.23 6.09 -0.56
CA ILE A 11 4.68 6.00 -0.79
C ILE A 11 5.12 6.85 -1.98
N ILE A 12 4.38 6.82 -3.08
CA ILE A 12 4.75 7.52 -4.31
C ILE A 12 5.07 9.01 -4.08
N PRO A 13 4.25 9.77 -3.32
CA PRO A 13 4.54 11.19 -3.13
C PRO A 13 5.81 11.48 -2.36
N ILE A 14 6.37 10.50 -1.64
CA ILE A 14 7.66 10.68 -0.96
C ILE A 14 8.77 10.92 -1.99
N PHE A 15 8.69 10.25 -3.13
CA PHE A 15 9.73 10.27 -4.15
C PHE A 15 9.39 11.12 -5.37
N LYS A 16 8.11 11.32 -5.66
CA LYS A 16 7.65 12.11 -6.80
C LYS A 16 7.31 13.52 -6.32
N ARG A 17 8.23 14.48 -6.54
CA ARG A 17 8.14 15.84 -6.00
C ARG A 17 6.91 16.63 -6.46
N ASN A 18 6.49 16.43 -7.69
CA ASN A 18 5.34 17.15 -8.25
C ASN A 18 4.02 16.37 -8.10
N ASP A 19 3.97 15.41 -7.17
CA ASP A 19 2.74 14.69 -6.88
C ASP A 19 1.76 15.61 -6.14
N THR A 20 0.48 15.54 -6.51
CA THR A 20 -0.57 16.35 -5.90
C THR A 20 -0.77 16.05 -4.42
N ASN A 21 -0.39 14.84 -3.98
CA ASN A 21 -0.54 14.38 -2.60
C ASN A 21 0.71 14.58 -1.75
N ARG A 22 1.73 15.24 -2.30
CA ARG A 22 3.00 15.40 -1.59
C ARG A 22 2.85 16.11 -0.26
N GLU A 23 2.04 17.16 -0.23
CA GLU A 23 1.87 17.95 0.99
C GLU A 23 1.29 17.13 2.14
N ILE A 24 0.23 16.36 1.87
CA ILE A 24 -0.39 15.54 2.92
C ILE A 24 0.55 14.42 3.38
N VAL A 25 1.33 13.83 2.47
CA VAL A 25 2.30 12.81 2.84
C VAL A 25 3.41 13.40 3.68
N GLN A 26 3.92 14.58 3.34
CA GLN A 26 4.96 15.25 4.13
C GLN A 26 4.49 15.55 5.55
N LYS A 27 3.23 15.96 5.71
CA LYS A 27 2.66 16.21 7.03
C LYS A 27 2.56 14.95 7.89
N ASN A 28 2.41 13.79 7.26
CA ASN A 28 2.12 12.53 7.96
C ASN A 28 3.26 11.52 7.90
N LYS A 29 4.40 11.88 7.35
CA LYS A 29 5.50 10.92 7.17
C LYS A 29 6.07 10.37 8.49
N ASN A 30 5.87 11.06 9.59
CA ASN A 30 6.31 10.57 10.91
C ASN A 30 5.64 9.25 11.29
N ILE A 31 4.49 8.96 10.70
CA ILE A 31 3.80 7.67 10.89
C ILE A 31 4.75 6.51 10.59
N LEU A 32 5.59 6.66 9.56
CA LEU A 32 6.53 5.61 9.15
C LEU A 32 7.64 5.38 10.17
N LEU A 33 7.98 6.39 10.95
CA LEU A 33 9.04 6.30 11.98
C LEU A 33 8.49 5.83 13.31
N GLU A 34 7.23 6.11 13.59
CA GLU A 34 6.61 5.87 14.89
C GLU A 34 5.91 4.51 15.00
N ASN A 35 5.79 3.80 13.89
CA ASN A 35 5.05 2.54 13.83
C ASN A 35 5.83 1.46 13.10
N GLU A 36 5.38 0.22 13.28
CA GLU A 36 5.91 -0.92 12.54
C GLU A 36 5.19 -0.98 11.19
N CYS A 37 5.95 -0.84 10.10
CA CYS A 37 5.38 -0.68 8.77
C CYS A 37 5.64 -1.89 7.88
N PHE A 38 4.59 -2.31 7.18
CA PHE A 38 4.58 -3.49 6.33
C PHE A 38 4.10 -3.11 4.93
N ILE A 39 4.68 -3.76 3.93
CA ILE A 39 4.17 -3.74 2.55
C ILE A 39 4.16 -5.18 2.03
N SER A 40 3.49 -5.40 0.92
CA SER A 40 3.54 -6.67 0.21
C SER A 40 4.55 -6.61 -0.93
N ASN A 41 4.90 -7.76 -1.51
CA ASN A 41 5.67 -7.77 -2.76
C ASN A 41 4.92 -7.04 -3.87
N GLY A 42 3.59 -7.14 -3.90
CA GLY A 42 2.77 -6.42 -4.87
C GLY A 42 2.93 -4.91 -4.77
N VAL A 43 2.92 -4.37 -3.55
CA VAL A 43 3.15 -2.94 -3.33
C VAL A 43 4.56 -2.55 -3.75
N LEU A 44 5.58 -3.34 -3.38
CA LEU A 44 6.96 -3.07 -3.78
C LEU A 44 7.07 -2.95 -5.31
N GLN A 45 6.53 -3.91 -6.04
CA GLN A 45 6.57 -3.92 -7.50
C GLN A 45 5.85 -2.71 -8.09
N GLU A 46 4.69 -2.39 -7.56
CA GLU A 46 3.90 -1.25 -8.04
C GLU A 46 4.63 0.07 -7.81
N VAL A 47 5.19 0.28 -6.62
CA VAL A 47 5.95 1.50 -6.30
C VAL A 47 7.11 1.68 -7.27
N ILE A 48 7.94 0.65 -7.44
CA ILE A 48 9.11 0.73 -8.32
C ILE A 48 8.70 1.02 -9.76
N THR A 49 7.67 0.33 -10.25
CA THR A 49 7.16 0.52 -11.61
C THR A 49 6.66 1.95 -11.81
N VAL A 50 5.84 2.45 -10.89
CA VAL A 50 5.22 3.78 -11.01
C VAL A 50 6.28 4.88 -10.93
N ILE A 51 7.22 4.78 -9.99
CA ILE A 51 8.28 5.80 -9.86
C ILE A 51 9.10 5.86 -11.14
N MET A 52 9.54 4.72 -11.67
CA MET A 52 10.33 4.71 -12.90
C MET A 52 9.54 5.25 -14.10
N LYS A 53 8.28 4.83 -14.25
CA LYS A 53 7.43 5.30 -15.36
C LYS A 53 7.19 6.80 -15.32
N LYS A 54 6.94 7.34 -14.13
CA LYS A 54 6.55 8.75 -13.98
C LYS A 54 7.75 9.70 -13.92
N THR A 55 8.85 9.28 -13.31
CA THR A 55 10.02 10.15 -13.15
C THR A 55 11.08 9.93 -14.22
N LYS A 56 11.12 8.73 -14.81
CA LYS A 56 12.16 8.30 -15.76
C LYS A 56 13.56 8.47 -15.19
N ASN A 57 13.67 8.35 -13.86
CA ASN A 57 14.90 8.61 -13.12
C ASN A 57 15.31 7.35 -12.35
N MET A 58 16.32 6.63 -12.86
CA MET A 58 16.77 5.39 -12.24
C MET A 58 17.41 5.61 -10.86
N GLU A 59 18.11 6.72 -10.68
CA GLU A 59 18.73 7.00 -9.38
C GLU A 59 17.66 7.22 -8.29
N LEU A 60 16.58 7.91 -8.65
CA LEU A 60 15.45 8.09 -7.74
C LEU A 60 14.74 6.75 -7.47
N THR A 61 14.59 5.93 -8.51
CA THR A 61 13.98 4.61 -8.39
C THR A 61 14.80 3.71 -7.46
N LYS A 62 16.13 3.75 -7.57
CA LYS A 62 17.03 3.03 -6.65
C LYS A 62 16.83 3.49 -5.21
N LYS A 63 16.75 4.79 -4.98
CA LYS A 63 16.51 5.34 -3.63
C LYS A 63 15.20 4.80 -3.05
N ALA A 64 14.16 4.76 -3.86
CA ALA A 64 12.88 4.23 -3.44
C ALA A 64 12.99 2.74 -3.07
N TYR A 65 13.66 1.95 -3.91
CA TYR A 65 13.84 0.53 -3.64
C TYR A 65 14.54 0.29 -2.30
N TYR A 66 15.69 0.94 -2.08
CA TYR A 66 16.44 0.76 -0.84
C TYR A 66 15.70 1.30 0.37
N PHE A 67 14.97 2.40 0.21
CA PHE A 67 14.12 2.90 1.29
C PHE A 67 13.11 1.85 1.72
N LEU A 68 12.46 1.20 0.77
CA LEU A 68 11.44 0.20 1.07
C LEU A 68 12.05 -1.05 1.73
N VAL A 69 13.12 -1.60 1.16
CA VAL A 69 13.69 -2.84 1.69
C VAL A 69 14.39 -2.63 3.03
N ASP A 70 14.90 -1.43 3.29
CA ASP A 70 15.61 -1.13 4.54
C ASP A 70 14.69 -0.75 5.69
N ASN A 71 13.51 -0.22 5.40
CA ASN A 71 12.64 0.34 6.43
C ASN A 71 11.34 -0.41 6.66
N PHE A 72 10.90 -1.22 5.72
CA PHE A 72 9.61 -1.93 5.82
C PHE A 72 9.83 -3.43 5.88
N THR A 73 8.94 -4.11 6.59
CA THR A 73 8.83 -5.56 6.49
C THR A 73 8.04 -5.89 5.23
N ILE A 74 8.65 -6.65 4.34
CA ILE A 74 8.02 -7.05 3.07
C ILE A 74 7.40 -8.42 3.25
N LEU A 75 6.08 -8.48 3.20
CA LEU A 75 5.33 -9.71 3.36
C LEU A 75 5.21 -10.43 2.02
N ASN A 76 5.42 -11.74 2.05
CA ASN A 76 5.26 -12.57 0.86
C ASN A 76 3.82 -13.10 0.81
N GLU A 77 3.00 -12.50 -0.03
CA GLU A 77 1.60 -12.88 -0.17
C GLU A 77 1.42 -14.32 -0.66
N GLN A 78 2.43 -14.88 -1.33
CA GLN A 78 2.35 -16.26 -1.82
C GLN A 78 2.42 -17.29 -0.69
N ASP A 79 2.86 -16.89 0.49
CA ASP A 79 2.86 -17.76 1.67
C ASP A 79 1.48 -17.88 2.33
N ILE A 80 0.51 -17.09 1.89
CA ILE A 80 -0.85 -17.12 2.40
C ILE A 80 -1.61 -18.28 1.76
N GLU A 81 -2.16 -19.18 2.59
CA GLU A 81 -2.94 -20.30 2.08
C GLU A 81 -4.15 -19.80 1.30
N LYS A 82 -4.36 -20.35 0.10
CA LYS A 82 -5.46 -20.00 -0.81
C LYS A 82 -5.52 -18.49 -1.10
N TYR A 83 -4.36 -17.87 -1.19
CA TYR A 83 -4.25 -16.43 -1.38
C TYR A 83 -5.12 -15.90 -2.52
N ASN A 84 -4.97 -16.45 -3.73
CA ASN A 84 -5.72 -15.95 -4.87
C ASN A 84 -7.22 -16.18 -4.74
N ASP A 85 -7.65 -17.30 -4.19
CA ASP A 85 -9.08 -17.55 -3.96
C ASP A 85 -9.66 -16.52 -3.00
N ARG A 86 -8.91 -16.19 -1.96
CA ARG A 86 -9.33 -15.19 -0.97
C ARG A 86 -9.38 -13.80 -1.56
N VAL A 87 -8.37 -13.43 -2.35
CA VAL A 87 -8.33 -12.11 -3.02
C VAL A 87 -9.47 -12.00 -4.02
N PHE A 88 -9.70 -13.05 -4.82
CA PHE A 88 -10.75 -13.04 -5.81
C PHE A 88 -12.15 -12.91 -5.18
N SER A 89 -12.36 -13.51 -4.01
CA SER A 89 -13.60 -13.34 -3.24
C SER A 89 -13.85 -11.88 -2.90
N ILE A 90 -12.82 -11.18 -2.43
CA ILE A 90 -12.91 -9.74 -2.12
C ILE A 90 -13.17 -8.96 -3.40
N PHE A 91 -12.44 -9.29 -4.47
CA PHE A 91 -12.58 -8.63 -5.77
C PHE A 91 -14.01 -8.73 -6.31
N LYS A 92 -14.62 -9.92 -6.24
CA LYS A 92 -16.02 -10.13 -6.66
C LYS A 92 -16.98 -9.30 -5.81
N LYS A 93 -16.77 -9.28 -4.50
CA LYS A 93 -17.66 -8.58 -3.56
C LYS A 93 -17.75 -7.09 -3.88
N TYR A 94 -16.63 -6.45 -4.21
CA TYR A 94 -16.57 -5.01 -4.39
C TYR A 94 -16.70 -4.54 -5.84
N ASN A 95 -16.72 -5.46 -6.80
CA ASN A 95 -16.84 -5.12 -8.23
C ASN A 95 -18.07 -5.74 -8.89
N VAL A 96 -19.15 -5.90 -8.17
CA VAL A 96 -20.35 -6.62 -8.64
C VAL A 96 -20.93 -6.02 -9.93
N ASN A 97 -21.18 -4.72 -9.96
CA ASN A 97 -21.85 -4.05 -11.07
C ASN A 97 -20.94 -3.14 -11.88
N THR A 98 -19.80 -2.78 -11.33
CA THR A 98 -18.83 -1.89 -11.96
C THR A 98 -17.47 -2.07 -11.30
N TYR A 99 -16.44 -1.77 -12.05
CA TYR A 99 -15.07 -1.82 -11.53
C TYR A 99 -14.85 -0.67 -10.54
N LYS A 100 -14.42 -1.00 -9.31
CA LYS A 100 -14.13 -0.02 -8.25
C LYS A 100 -12.79 -0.25 -7.59
N ALA A 101 -12.42 -1.51 -7.35
CA ALA A 101 -11.21 -1.86 -6.63
C ALA A 101 -10.34 -2.75 -7.50
N SER A 102 -9.05 -2.44 -7.54
CA SER A 102 -8.09 -3.29 -8.27
C SER A 102 -7.84 -4.60 -7.52
N TYR A 103 -7.30 -5.58 -8.24
CA TYR A 103 -6.93 -6.85 -7.62
C TYR A 103 -5.88 -6.63 -6.53
N ILE A 104 -4.93 -5.72 -6.76
CA ILE A 104 -3.88 -5.42 -5.78
C ILE A 104 -4.47 -4.75 -4.52
N ASP A 105 -5.48 -3.89 -4.65
CA ASP A 105 -6.17 -3.30 -3.50
C ASP A 105 -6.86 -4.39 -2.68
N CYS A 106 -7.53 -5.31 -3.36
CA CYS A 106 -8.19 -6.45 -2.71
C CYS A 106 -7.18 -7.37 -2.04
N SER A 107 -6.00 -7.53 -2.63
CA SER A 107 -4.93 -8.32 -2.01
C SER A 107 -4.47 -7.70 -0.70
N SER A 108 -4.42 -6.38 -0.64
CA SER A 108 -4.03 -5.68 0.59
C SER A 108 -4.99 -6.00 1.75
N VAL A 109 -6.30 -6.10 1.45
CA VAL A 109 -7.29 -6.49 2.45
C VAL A 109 -6.98 -7.89 3.03
N VAL A 110 -6.71 -8.84 2.15
CA VAL A 110 -6.38 -10.22 2.58
C VAL A 110 -5.12 -10.24 3.44
N ILE A 111 -4.09 -9.50 3.03
CA ILE A 111 -2.80 -9.42 3.75
C ILE A 111 -2.99 -8.82 5.14
N VAL A 112 -3.71 -7.71 5.23
CA VAL A 112 -3.96 -7.04 6.51
C VAL A 112 -4.67 -7.97 7.48
N LYS A 113 -5.65 -8.73 7.01
CA LYS A 113 -6.37 -9.68 7.86
C LYS A 113 -5.50 -10.87 8.25
N GLN A 114 -4.74 -11.41 7.32
CA GLN A 114 -3.89 -12.57 7.57
C GLN A 114 -2.83 -12.31 8.63
N PHE A 115 -2.22 -11.13 8.60
CA PHE A 115 -1.13 -10.78 9.50
C PHE A 115 -1.57 -9.93 10.68
N ASN A 116 -2.87 -9.73 10.86
CA ASN A 116 -3.46 -8.96 11.96
C ASN A 116 -2.85 -7.55 12.07
N LEU A 117 -2.72 -6.86 10.94
CA LEU A 117 -2.24 -5.49 10.93
C LEU A 117 -3.35 -4.56 11.39
N ASP A 118 -2.99 -3.51 12.11
CA ASP A 118 -3.97 -2.65 12.75
C ASP A 118 -4.69 -1.72 11.78
N TYR A 119 -3.93 -1.10 10.86
CA TYR A 119 -4.48 -0.11 9.94
C TYR A 119 -3.82 -0.18 8.57
N VAL A 120 -4.56 0.28 7.56
CA VAL A 120 -4.03 0.60 6.25
C VAL A 120 -3.77 2.11 6.18
N VAL A 121 -2.63 2.51 5.63
CA VAL A 121 -2.31 3.91 5.35
C VAL A 121 -2.39 4.10 3.85
N SER A 122 -3.39 4.84 3.39
CA SER A 122 -3.66 5.03 1.96
C SER A 122 -4.29 6.38 1.70
N LEU A 123 -4.00 6.95 0.54
CA LEU A 123 -4.66 8.15 0.03
C LEU A 123 -5.76 7.81 -0.97
N ASP A 124 -5.92 6.52 -1.30
CA ASP A 124 -7.02 6.07 -2.14
C ASP A 124 -8.27 5.93 -1.27
N LYS A 125 -9.22 6.82 -1.49
CA LYS A 125 -10.45 6.88 -0.69
C LYS A 125 -11.30 5.61 -0.81
N PHE A 126 -11.10 4.81 -1.84
CA PHE A 126 -11.85 3.58 -1.95
C PHE A 126 -11.56 2.62 -0.80
N PHE A 127 -10.38 2.70 -0.17
CA PHE A 127 -10.08 1.86 0.99
C PHE A 127 -11.06 2.07 2.15
N GLU A 128 -11.73 3.22 2.22
CA GLU A 128 -12.78 3.47 3.22
C GLU A 128 -13.99 2.54 3.03
N LYS A 129 -14.18 2.00 1.83
CA LYS A 129 -15.31 1.13 1.50
C LYS A 129 -15.11 -0.32 1.92
N PHE A 130 -13.87 -0.73 2.19
CA PHE A 130 -13.59 -2.09 2.61
C PHE A 130 -14.02 -2.28 4.07
N GLU A 131 -15.02 -3.13 4.29
CA GLU A 131 -15.54 -3.42 5.63
C GLU A 131 -14.55 -4.20 6.50
N GLU A 132 -13.64 -4.93 5.85
CA GLU A 132 -12.74 -5.89 6.51
C GLU A 132 -11.54 -5.23 7.19
N ILE A 133 -11.25 -3.98 6.90
CA ILE A 133 -10.04 -3.30 7.38
C ILE A 133 -10.38 -1.92 7.95
N SER A 134 -9.43 -1.37 8.69
CA SER A 134 -9.52 0.00 9.21
C SER A 134 -8.48 0.87 8.55
N LEU A 135 -8.88 2.04 8.10
CA LEU A 135 -8.00 3.03 7.49
C LEU A 135 -7.48 3.98 8.57
N LEU A 136 -6.18 4.25 8.58
CA LEU A 136 -5.60 5.22 9.50
C LEU A 136 -6.00 6.63 9.06
N GLU A 137 -6.55 7.40 9.99
CA GLU A 137 -6.90 8.78 9.71
C GLU A 137 -5.63 9.65 9.61
N LEU A 138 -5.56 10.46 8.55
CA LEU A 138 -4.42 11.34 8.29
C LEU A 138 -4.79 12.79 8.59
N ASN A 139 -3.80 13.54 9.05
CA ASN A 139 -3.97 14.96 9.38
C ASN A 139 -4.08 15.88 8.16
#